data_677c266452dc89865968fac92d6935de
#
_entry.id   677c266452dc89865968fac92d6935de
#
_cell.length_a   1.000
_cell.length_b   1.000
_cell.length_c   1.000
_cell.angle_alpha   90.00
_cell.angle_beta   90.00
_cell.angle_gamma   90.00
#
_symmetry.space_group_name_H-M   'P 1'
#
loop_
_entity.id
_entity.type
_entity.pdbx_description
1 polymer ?
#
loop_
_entity_poly.entity_id
_entity_poly.type
_entity_poly.pdbx_seq_one_letter_code
_entity_poly.pdbx_strand_id
1 'polypeptide(L)'
;MKKVPLLSFIHRPQNELEKEGRTVAAVQQDEYEQEKTCPNCHKSIPLSRLWSNCNTCSCGYHFRMAARQRIRFITDKDSFNEMFSDMRSANPLDFPGYDKKLETVCDASREEEAVICGTAEFNGRKCCLFVMEPYFMMGSMGTVVGEKITLLFEYALENRLPVIGYTVSGGARMQEGILSLMQMAKTSGAVKRHSDAGLFYLTILTDPTTGGV
;
A
#
# COMPACT_ATOMS: atom_id res chain seq x y z
N MET A 1 -60.95 24.04 34.42
CA MET A 1 -60.15 23.75 33.23
C MET A 1 -58.99 22.82 33.61
N LYS A 2 -59.12 21.53 33.22
CA LYS A 2 -58.06 20.53 33.53
C LYS A 2 -56.96 20.65 32.45
N LYS A 3 -55.73 20.89 32.85
CA LYS A 3 -54.56 20.87 31.94
C LYS A 3 -54.26 19.43 31.55
N VAL A 4 -54.37 19.13 30.24
CA VAL A 4 -53.94 17.85 29.67
C VAL A 4 -52.42 17.99 29.40
N PRO A 5 -51.56 17.07 29.88
CA PRO A 5 -50.16 17.13 29.60
C PRO A 5 -49.83 16.77 28.15
N LEU A 6 -49.07 17.61 27.50
CA LEU A 6 -48.74 17.57 26.06
C LEU A 6 -47.82 16.40 25.65
N LEU A 7 -47.51 15.50 26.56
CA LEU A 7 -46.54 14.41 26.35
C LEU A 7 -47.13 13.02 26.15
N SER A 8 -48.47 12.89 26.06
CA SER A 8 -49.09 11.58 25.94
C SER A 8 -49.23 11.01 24.54
N PHE A 9 -48.70 11.73 23.50
CA PHE A 9 -48.85 11.34 22.10
C PHE A 9 -47.57 10.76 21.46
N ILE A 10 -46.46 10.64 22.19
CA ILE A 10 -45.25 10.02 21.66
C ILE A 10 -45.24 8.54 22.10
N HIS A 11 -46.05 7.72 21.45
CA HIS A 11 -45.82 6.27 21.48
C HIS A 11 -44.62 6.01 20.56
N ARG A 12 -43.44 5.77 21.15
CA ARG A 12 -42.36 5.10 20.44
C ARG A 12 -42.86 3.70 20.08
N PRO A 13 -42.85 3.27 18.81
CA PRO A 13 -43.09 1.87 18.50
C PRO A 13 -42.00 1.07 19.20
N GLN A 14 -42.39 0.19 20.13
CA GLN A 14 -41.48 -0.75 20.77
C GLN A 14 -40.99 -1.70 19.68
N ASN A 15 -39.71 -1.66 19.44
CA ASN A 15 -39.04 -2.61 18.53
C ASN A 15 -39.21 -4.00 19.16
N GLU A 16 -39.73 -4.99 18.40
CA GLU A 16 -39.87 -6.34 18.87
C GLU A 16 -38.57 -7.00 19.35
N LEU A 17 -37.43 -6.40 19.03
CA LEU A 17 -36.08 -6.81 19.43
C LEU A 17 -35.73 -6.40 20.87
N GLU A 18 -36.53 -5.51 21.51
CA GLU A 18 -36.30 -5.02 22.88
C GLU A 18 -37.12 -5.79 23.97
N LYS A 19 -37.78 -6.88 23.63
CA LYS A 19 -38.46 -7.71 24.61
C LYS A 19 -37.46 -8.50 25.46
N GLU A 20 -37.40 -8.18 26.75
CA GLU A 20 -36.63 -8.94 27.74
C GLU A 20 -36.95 -10.43 27.64
N GLY A 21 -35.90 -11.26 27.49
CA GLY A 21 -36.03 -12.73 27.48
C GLY A 21 -35.67 -13.42 26.17
N ARG A 22 -35.34 -12.70 25.09
CA ARG A 22 -34.68 -13.32 23.92
C ARG A 22 -33.18 -13.34 24.15
N THR A 23 -32.65 -14.49 24.55
CA THR A 23 -31.26 -14.81 24.26
C THR A 23 -31.09 -14.70 22.75
N VAL A 24 -30.38 -13.66 22.31
CA VAL A 24 -29.88 -13.59 20.94
C VAL A 24 -29.03 -14.84 20.78
N ALA A 25 -29.55 -15.84 20.05
CA ALA A 25 -28.73 -16.94 19.60
C ALA A 25 -27.54 -16.25 18.92
N ALA A 26 -26.32 -16.50 19.39
CA ALA A 26 -25.12 -16.02 18.75
C ALA A 26 -25.27 -16.43 17.29
N VAL A 27 -25.49 -15.43 16.41
CA VAL A 27 -25.37 -15.63 14.99
C VAL A 27 -23.91 -16.07 14.86
N GLN A 28 -23.69 -17.36 14.64
CA GLN A 28 -22.44 -17.81 14.12
C GLN A 28 -22.28 -16.98 12.83
N GLN A 29 -21.46 -15.93 12.91
CA GLN A 29 -20.89 -15.34 11.73
C GLN A 29 -20.06 -16.49 11.17
N ASP A 30 -20.64 -17.22 10.21
CA ASP A 30 -19.86 -17.96 9.27
C ASP A 30 -18.91 -16.91 8.69
N GLU A 31 -17.66 -16.92 9.15
CA GLU A 31 -16.58 -16.16 8.56
C GLU A 31 -16.41 -16.74 7.15
N TYR A 32 -17.20 -16.21 6.22
CA TYR A 32 -17.01 -16.50 4.80
C TYR A 32 -15.61 -15.97 4.46
N GLU A 33 -14.67 -16.89 4.41
CA GLU A 33 -13.33 -16.59 3.99
C GLU A 33 -13.38 -16.01 2.58
N GLN A 34 -12.87 -14.79 2.41
CA GLN A 34 -12.85 -14.13 1.11
C GLN A 34 -12.03 -14.95 0.13
N GLU A 35 -12.58 -15.17 -1.05
CA GLU A 35 -11.95 -15.93 -2.11
C GLU A 35 -11.57 -15.05 -3.30
N LYS A 36 -10.56 -15.47 -4.05
CA LYS A 36 -10.12 -14.83 -5.29
C LYS A 36 -10.09 -15.82 -6.44
N THR A 37 -10.77 -15.49 -7.55
CA THR A 37 -10.77 -16.33 -8.73
C THR A 37 -9.49 -16.13 -9.53
N CYS A 38 -8.82 -17.22 -9.88
CA CYS A 38 -7.63 -17.20 -10.71
C CYS A 38 -8.00 -16.91 -12.18
N PRO A 39 -7.43 -15.86 -12.82
CA PRO A 39 -7.76 -15.55 -14.20
C PRO A 39 -7.23 -16.59 -15.22
N ASN A 40 -6.25 -17.40 -14.83
CA ASN A 40 -5.67 -18.41 -15.71
C ASN A 40 -6.42 -19.76 -15.66
N CYS A 41 -6.73 -20.25 -14.46
CA CYS A 41 -7.37 -21.58 -14.33
C CYS A 41 -8.80 -21.52 -13.78
N HIS A 42 -9.34 -20.33 -13.52
CA HIS A 42 -10.69 -20.05 -13.05
C HIS A 42 -11.10 -20.70 -11.71
N LYS A 43 -10.14 -21.24 -10.96
CA LYS A 43 -10.37 -21.78 -9.63
C LYS A 43 -10.55 -20.65 -8.64
N SER A 44 -11.53 -20.77 -7.75
CA SER A 44 -11.66 -19.93 -6.56
C SER A 44 -10.67 -20.39 -5.50
N ILE A 45 -9.97 -19.46 -4.86
CA ILE A 45 -8.88 -19.73 -3.93
C ILE A 45 -9.08 -18.84 -2.71
N PRO A 46 -9.15 -19.40 -1.51
CA PRO A 46 -9.20 -18.64 -0.27
C PRO A 46 -7.99 -17.70 -0.13
N LEU A 47 -8.20 -16.47 0.34
CA LEU A 47 -7.13 -15.48 0.50
C LEU A 47 -6.04 -15.97 1.45
N SER A 48 -6.39 -16.69 2.52
CA SER A 48 -5.41 -17.29 3.45
C SER A 48 -4.43 -18.21 2.72
N ARG A 49 -4.96 -19.04 1.79
CA ARG A 49 -4.14 -19.94 0.98
C ARG A 49 -3.28 -19.20 -0.03
N LEU A 50 -3.80 -18.13 -0.64
CA LEU A 50 -2.99 -17.28 -1.52
C LEU A 50 -1.85 -16.63 -0.76
N TRP A 51 -2.14 -16.09 0.42
CA TRP A 51 -1.13 -15.45 1.25
C TRP A 51 -0.04 -16.43 1.71
N SER A 52 -0.42 -17.61 2.19
CA SER A 52 0.59 -18.64 2.58
C SER A 52 1.45 -19.12 1.41
N ASN A 53 0.97 -19.00 0.17
CA ASN A 53 1.69 -19.38 -1.05
C ASN A 53 2.22 -18.15 -1.84
N CYS A 54 2.63 -17.09 -1.15
CA CYS A 54 3.20 -15.87 -1.77
C CYS A 54 2.37 -15.33 -2.93
N ASN A 55 1.06 -15.31 -2.82
CA ASN A 55 0.09 -14.90 -3.85
C ASN A 55 0.18 -15.71 -5.16
N THR A 56 0.61 -16.97 -5.11
CA THR A 56 0.73 -17.85 -6.27
C THR A 56 -0.38 -18.90 -6.29
N CYS A 57 -1.07 -19.01 -7.40
CA CYS A 57 -2.06 -20.07 -7.64
C CYS A 57 -1.38 -21.43 -7.83
N SER A 58 -2.09 -22.52 -7.54
CA SER A 58 -1.62 -23.89 -7.82
C SER A 58 -1.34 -24.17 -9.31
N CYS A 59 -1.88 -23.36 -10.23
CA CYS A 59 -1.58 -23.44 -11.66
C CYS A 59 -0.31 -22.68 -12.09
N GLY A 60 0.41 -22.03 -11.13
CA GLY A 60 1.57 -21.21 -11.39
C GLY A 60 1.27 -19.74 -11.69
N TYR A 61 0.00 -19.31 -11.71
CA TYR A 61 -0.33 -17.91 -11.90
C TYR A 61 0.02 -17.09 -10.66
N HIS A 62 0.77 -15.98 -10.86
CA HIS A 62 1.17 -15.06 -9.80
C HIS A 62 0.19 -13.86 -9.75
N PHE A 63 -0.47 -13.68 -8.61
CA PHE A 63 -1.26 -12.48 -8.36
C PHE A 63 -0.36 -11.33 -7.90
N ARG A 64 -0.76 -10.10 -8.20
CA ARG A 64 -0.08 -8.93 -7.66
C ARG A 64 -0.14 -8.93 -6.13
N MET A 65 0.96 -8.51 -5.52
CA MET A 65 1.12 -8.44 -4.08
C MET A 65 1.23 -6.98 -3.66
N ALA A 66 0.37 -6.55 -2.72
CA ALA A 66 0.45 -5.22 -2.13
C ALA A 66 1.78 -5.02 -1.38
N ALA A 67 2.26 -3.77 -1.35
CA ALA A 67 3.55 -3.44 -0.74
C ALA A 67 3.63 -3.85 0.73
N ARG A 68 2.61 -3.56 1.55
CA ARG A 68 2.59 -3.95 2.97
C ARG A 68 2.58 -5.46 3.17
N GLN A 69 1.90 -6.19 2.29
CA GLN A 69 1.94 -7.66 2.33
C GLN A 69 3.36 -8.16 2.03
N ARG A 70 4.02 -7.61 1.01
CA ARG A 70 5.41 -7.96 0.66
C ARG A 70 6.36 -7.67 1.83
N ILE A 71 6.29 -6.48 2.43
CA ILE A 71 7.10 -6.12 3.59
C ILE A 71 6.99 -7.18 4.69
N ARG A 72 5.77 -7.58 5.07
CA ARG A 72 5.55 -8.62 6.09
C ARG A 72 6.15 -9.98 5.73
N PHE A 73 6.26 -10.29 4.43
CA PHE A 73 6.83 -11.56 3.98
C PHE A 73 8.34 -11.61 4.02
N ILE A 74 8.99 -10.46 3.77
CA ILE A 74 10.44 -10.44 3.51
C ILE A 74 11.25 -9.94 4.69
N THR A 75 10.64 -9.21 5.62
CA THR A 75 11.32 -8.64 6.78
C THR A 75 11.16 -9.52 8.03
N ASP A 76 12.08 -9.40 8.96
CA ASP A 76 11.95 -9.99 10.28
C ASP A 76 10.70 -9.42 10.98
N LYS A 77 10.05 -10.25 11.79
CA LYS A 77 8.80 -9.87 12.44
C LYS A 77 8.97 -8.58 13.23
N ASP A 78 8.05 -7.64 13.03
CA ASP A 78 7.95 -6.34 13.71
C ASP A 78 9.20 -5.45 13.57
N SER A 79 10.08 -5.73 12.60
CA SER A 79 11.33 -4.97 12.38
C SER A 79 11.16 -3.76 11.46
N PHE A 80 10.08 -3.69 10.69
CA PHE A 80 9.86 -2.60 9.73
C PHE A 80 9.41 -1.32 10.43
N ASN A 81 10.19 -0.25 10.24
CA ASN A 81 9.85 1.09 10.70
C ASN A 81 9.66 2.00 9.48
N GLU A 82 8.42 2.38 9.21
CA GLU A 82 8.05 3.25 8.09
C GLU A 82 8.62 4.67 8.26
N MET A 83 9.11 5.23 7.15
CA MET A 83 9.63 6.59 7.06
C MET A 83 8.86 7.35 5.98
N PHE A 84 8.72 8.68 6.16
CA PHE A 84 8.08 9.57 5.17
C PHE A 84 6.63 9.21 4.86
N SER A 85 5.89 8.65 5.83
CA SER A 85 4.49 8.23 5.66
C SER A 85 3.53 9.40 5.45
N ASP A 86 3.92 10.61 5.87
CA ASP A 86 3.15 11.85 5.76
C ASP A 86 3.28 12.55 4.39
N MET A 87 4.23 12.10 3.56
CA MET A 87 4.45 12.68 2.23
C MET A 87 3.39 12.20 1.24
N ARG A 88 2.69 13.17 0.63
CA ARG A 88 1.58 12.95 -0.31
C ARG A 88 1.84 13.66 -1.62
N SER A 89 1.41 13.04 -2.73
CA SER A 89 1.37 13.72 -4.02
C SER A 89 0.40 14.88 -3.99
N ALA A 90 0.82 15.97 -4.62
CA ALA A 90 -0.04 17.11 -4.96
C ALA A 90 -0.24 17.16 -6.48
N ASN A 91 -1.06 18.10 -6.93
CA ASN A 91 -1.27 18.38 -8.35
C ASN A 91 -0.44 19.60 -8.79
N PRO A 92 0.87 19.48 -9.01
CA PRO A 92 1.75 20.64 -9.22
C PRO A 92 1.53 21.34 -10.57
N LEU A 93 0.81 20.70 -11.48
CA LEU A 93 0.56 21.22 -12.84
C LEU A 93 -0.94 21.51 -13.08
N ASP A 94 -1.79 21.51 -12.04
CA ASP A 94 -3.23 21.67 -12.15
C ASP A 94 -3.84 20.75 -13.22
N PHE A 95 -3.35 19.50 -13.31
CA PHE A 95 -3.82 18.54 -14.29
C PHE A 95 -5.29 18.18 -14.03
N PRO A 96 -6.17 18.32 -15.03
CA PRO A 96 -7.61 18.12 -14.84
C PRO A 96 -7.97 16.74 -14.27
N GLY A 97 -8.70 16.73 -13.16
CA GLY A 97 -9.19 15.51 -12.51
C GLY A 97 -8.14 14.69 -11.76
N TYR A 98 -6.91 15.15 -11.65
CA TYR A 98 -5.84 14.43 -10.95
C TYR A 98 -6.08 14.38 -9.44
N ASP A 99 -6.52 15.46 -8.82
CA ASP A 99 -6.83 15.50 -7.38
C ASP A 99 -7.87 14.43 -7.00
N LYS A 100 -8.98 14.38 -7.74
CA LYS A 100 -10.02 13.36 -7.52
C LYS A 100 -9.49 11.94 -7.74
N LYS A 101 -8.59 11.77 -8.70
CA LYS A 101 -7.95 10.47 -8.95
C LYS A 101 -7.03 10.08 -7.80
N LEU A 102 -6.27 11.01 -7.23
CA LEU A 102 -5.42 10.77 -6.05
C LEU A 102 -6.28 10.33 -4.86
N GLU A 103 -7.35 11.06 -4.54
CA GLU A 103 -8.28 10.68 -3.47
C GLU A 103 -8.81 9.25 -3.67
N THR A 104 -9.33 8.95 -4.86
CA THR A 104 -9.89 7.62 -5.17
C THR A 104 -8.85 6.51 -5.01
N VAL A 105 -7.60 6.77 -5.40
CA VAL A 105 -6.54 5.75 -5.34
C VAL A 105 -6.00 5.59 -3.93
N CYS A 106 -5.91 6.67 -3.14
CA CYS A 106 -5.57 6.60 -1.71
C CYS A 106 -6.60 5.72 -0.98
N ASP A 107 -7.89 5.96 -1.18
CA ASP A 107 -8.96 5.18 -0.55
C ASP A 107 -8.90 3.69 -0.96
N ALA A 108 -8.68 3.42 -2.25
CA ALA A 108 -8.66 2.06 -2.79
C ALA A 108 -7.41 1.26 -2.35
N SER A 109 -6.24 1.88 -2.35
CA SER A 109 -4.97 1.25 -1.98
C SER A 109 -4.72 1.25 -0.48
N ARG A 110 -5.32 2.19 0.25
CA ARG A 110 -5.04 2.55 1.66
C ARG A 110 -3.60 3.01 1.87
N GLU A 111 -3.02 3.59 0.84
CA GLU A 111 -1.68 4.16 0.85
C GLU A 111 -1.70 5.62 0.42
N GLU A 112 -0.77 6.40 0.94
CA GLU A 112 -0.66 7.82 0.62
C GLU A 112 0.12 8.07 -0.68
N GLU A 113 0.92 7.07 -1.12
CA GLU A 113 1.73 7.16 -2.34
C GLU A 113 2.12 5.77 -2.86
N ALA A 114 2.59 5.70 -4.10
CA ALA A 114 2.97 4.49 -4.81
C ALA A 114 4.27 3.83 -4.30
N VAL A 115 4.82 4.26 -3.19
CA VAL A 115 5.98 3.64 -2.54
C VAL A 115 5.91 3.76 -1.03
N ILE A 116 6.26 2.67 -0.35
CA ILE A 116 6.48 2.63 1.09
C ILE A 116 7.98 2.51 1.32
N CYS A 117 8.52 3.40 2.13
CA CYS A 117 9.93 3.47 2.49
C CYS A 117 10.12 3.30 3.99
N GLY A 118 11.23 2.70 4.40
CA GLY A 118 11.55 2.56 5.81
C GLY A 118 12.84 1.80 6.07
N THR A 119 13.10 1.53 7.33
CA THR A 119 14.16 0.63 7.77
C THR A 119 13.58 -0.72 8.15
N ALA A 120 14.34 -1.80 7.95
CA ALA A 120 13.92 -3.16 8.25
C ALA A 120 15.12 -4.02 8.67
N GLU A 121 14.83 -5.20 9.16
CA GLU A 121 15.85 -6.24 9.38
C GLU A 121 15.55 -7.47 8.52
N PHE A 122 16.61 -8.08 8.02
CA PHE A 122 16.58 -9.35 7.29
C PHE A 122 17.58 -10.31 7.99
N ASN A 123 17.07 -11.33 8.67
CA ASN A 123 17.86 -12.22 9.49
C ASN A 123 18.78 -11.46 10.47
N GLY A 124 18.22 -10.47 11.18
CA GLY A 124 18.91 -9.62 12.13
C GLY A 124 19.87 -8.58 11.53
N ARG A 125 19.90 -8.42 10.21
CA ARG A 125 20.73 -7.41 9.53
C ARG A 125 19.92 -6.22 9.10
N LYS A 126 20.26 -5.04 9.59
CA LYS A 126 19.59 -3.78 9.27
C LYS A 126 19.82 -3.35 7.82
N CYS A 127 18.78 -2.86 7.18
CA CYS A 127 18.82 -2.25 5.86
C CYS A 127 17.77 -1.16 5.73
N CYS A 128 17.90 -0.34 4.69
CA CYS A 128 16.83 0.49 4.18
C CYS A 128 16.04 -0.29 3.13
N LEU A 129 14.72 -0.15 3.14
CA LEU A 129 13.81 -0.86 2.27
C LEU A 129 12.84 0.10 1.62
N PHE A 130 12.67 0.01 0.29
CA PHE A 130 11.51 0.58 -0.37
C PHE A 130 10.75 -0.49 -1.15
N VAL A 131 9.44 -0.41 -1.10
CA VAL A 131 8.54 -1.33 -1.82
C VAL A 131 7.48 -0.50 -2.53
N MET A 132 7.43 -0.60 -3.84
CA MET A 132 6.44 0.11 -4.64
C MET A 132 5.09 -0.59 -4.59
N GLU A 133 3.99 0.21 -4.60
CA GLU A 133 2.62 -0.27 -4.45
C GLU A 133 1.91 -0.36 -5.80
N PRO A 134 1.60 -1.57 -6.29
CA PRO A 134 0.97 -1.74 -7.60
C PRO A 134 -0.47 -1.23 -7.68
N TYR A 135 -1.16 -1.13 -6.55
CA TYR A 135 -2.54 -0.67 -6.50
C TYR A 135 -2.67 0.85 -6.43
N PHE A 136 -1.57 1.55 -6.15
CA PHE A 136 -1.51 3.02 -6.25
C PHE A 136 -1.02 3.41 -7.65
N MET A 137 -1.93 3.75 -8.56
CA MET A 137 -1.63 4.17 -9.95
C MET A 137 -0.59 3.29 -10.66
N MET A 138 -0.66 1.95 -10.46
CA MET A 138 0.29 0.97 -10.98
C MET A 138 1.75 1.23 -10.58
N GLY A 139 2.01 1.78 -9.40
CA GLY A 139 3.37 2.09 -8.97
C GLY A 139 4.05 3.20 -9.77
N SER A 140 3.28 4.10 -10.41
CA SER A 140 3.88 5.12 -11.29
C SER A 140 4.81 6.06 -10.55
N MET A 141 5.95 6.36 -11.18
CA MET A 141 6.95 7.30 -10.67
C MET A 141 6.42 8.73 -10.72
N GLY A 142 6.03 9.28 -9.57
CA GLY A 142 5.68 10.67 -9.36
C GLY A 142 6.76 11.41 -8.57
N THR A 143 6.57 12.72 -8.37
CA THR A 143 7.51 13.59 -7.64
C THR A 143 7.76 13.10 -6.22
N VAL A 144 6.71 12.70 -5.51
CA VAL A 144 6.81 12.21 -4.13
C VAL A 144 7.44 10.81 -4.06
N VAL A 145 7.16 9.94 -5.05
CA VAL A 145 7.85 8.64 -5.14
C VAL A 145 9.35 8.84 -5.25
N GLY A 146 9.78 9.70 -6.18
CA GLY A 146 11.20 10.00 -6.36
C GLY A 146 11.83 10.68 -5.15
N GLU A 147 11.08 11.56 -4.46
CA GLU A 147 11.53 12.18 -3.20
C GLU A 147 11.74 11.14 -2.11
N LYS A 148 10.75 10.31 -1.80
CA LYS A 148 10.83 9.26 -0.77
C LYS A 148 12.02 8.32 -1.00
N ILE A 149 12.21 7.88 -2.26
CA ILE A 149 13.33 7.01 -2.61
C ILE A 149 14.67 7.75 -2.43
N THR A 150 14.77 9.01 -2.88
CA THR A 150 15.98 9.83 -2.73
C THR A 150 16.34 10.00 -1.25
N LEU A 151 15.38 10.42 -0.43
CA LEU A 151 15.59 10.60 1.01
C LEU A 151 15.99 9.29 1.71
N LEU A 152 15.43 8.16 1.27
CA LEU A 152 15.83 6.86 1.78
C LEU A 152 17.29 6.52 1.48
N PHE A 153 17.76 6.81 0.25
CA PHE A 153 19.16 6.62 -0.13
C PHE A 153 20.09 7.58 0.63
N GLU A 154 19.67 8.80 0.87
CA GLU A 154 20.44 9.77 1.68
C GLU A 154 20.56 9.30 3.13
N TYR A 155 19.45 8.87 3.74
CA TYR A 155 19.44 8.26 5.06
C TYR A 155 20.32 7.00 5.11
N ALA A 156 20.25 6.14 4.10
CA ALA A 156 21.08 4.94 4.01
C ALA A 156 22.56 5.27 3.90
N LEU A 157 22.91 6.31 3.15
CA LEU A 157 24.29 6.81 3.01
C LEU A 157 24.85 7.30 4.36
N GLU A 158 24.09 8.15 5.06
CA GLU A 158 24.47 8.69 6.37
C GLU A 158 24.67 7.60 7.42
N ASN A 159 23.79 6.59 7.44
CA ASN A 159 23.84 5.51 8.41
C ASN A 159 24.65 4.28 7.93
N ARG A 160 25.27 4.36 6.75
CA ARG A 160 26.04 3.28 6.11
C ARG A 160 25.28 1.96 6.00
N LEU A 161 23.99 2.04 5.64
CA LEU A 161 23.09 0.89 5.49
C LEU A 161 22.99 0.46 4.02
N PRO A 162 22.83 -0.85 3.74
CA PRO A 162 22.43 -1.31 2.41
C PRO A 162 20.99 -0.89 2.11
N VAL A 163 20.66 -0.77 0.81
CA VAL A 163 19.31 -0.53 0.35
C VAL A 163 18.79 -1.73 -0.42
N ILE A 164 17.56 -2.13 -0.12
CA ILE A 164 16.82 -3.15 -0.88
C ILE A 164 15.57 -2.50 -1.46
N GLY A 165 15.36 -2.64 -2.77
CA GLY A 165 14.22 -2.07 -3.47
C GLY A 165 13.39 -3.13 -4.19
N TYR A 166 12.07 -3.14 -3.97
CA TYR A 166 11.12 -3.90 -4.77
C TYR A 166 10.37 -2.93 -5.67
N THR A 167 10.60 -3.04 -6.97
CA THR A 167 9.99 -2.15 -7.95
C THR A 167 8.79 -2.81 -8.62
N VAL A 168 7.73 -2.03 -8.78
CA VAL A 168 6.59 -2.29 -9.65
C VAL A 168 6.14 -0.97 -10.22
N SER A 169 6.11 -0.82 -11.54
CA SER A 169 5.73 0.47 -12.12
C SER A 169 5.22 0.35 -13.55
N GLY A 170 4.15 1.10 -13.83
CA GLY A 170 3.68 1.36 -15.18
C GLY A 170 4.47 2.45 -15.91
N GLY A 171 5.45 3.09 -15.26
CA GLY A 171 6.30 4.17 -15.80
C GLY A 171 6.13 5.51 -15.10
N ALA A 172 6.57 6.58 -15.76
CA ALA A 172 6.45 7.94 -15.26
C ALA A 172 4.98 8.38 -15.12
N ARG A 173 4.64 9.13 -14.08
CA ARG A 173 3.29 9.62 -13.80
C ARG A 173 2.92 10.76 -14.74
N MET A 174 2.09 10.49 -15.74
CA MET A 174 1.74 11.45 -16.81
C MET A 174 1.14 12.75 -16.29
N GLN A 175 0.35 12.70 -15.21
CA GLN A 175 -0.30 13.87 -14.61
C GLN A 175 0.71 14.90 -14.05
N GLU A 176 1.90 14.45 -13.75
CA GLU A 176 2.99 15.30 -13.23
C GLU A 176 3.99 15.70 -14.33
N GLY A 177 3.73 15.33 -15.59
CA GLY A 177 4.48 15.77 -16.76
C GLY A 177 5.99 15.60 -16.64
N ILE A 178 6.75 16.65 -16.97
CA ILE A 178 8.22 16.65 -16.91
C ILE A 178 8.75 16.41 -15.50
N LEU A 179 8.01 16.77 -14.45
CA LEU A 179 8.45 16.59 -13.07
C LEU A 179 8.61 15.11 -12.73
N SER A 180 7.74 14.25 -13.27
CA SER A 180 7.87 12.80 -13.10
C SER A 180 9.10 12.24 -13.82
N LEU A 181 9.45 12.75 -14.99
CA LEU A 181 10.67 12.35 -15.73
C LEU A 181 11.95 12.77 -15.00
N MET A 182 11.93 13.94 -14.37
CA MET A 182 13.10 14.43 -13.60
C MET A 182 13.41 13.57 -12.37
N GLN A 183 12.45 12.77 -11.90
CA GLN A 183 12.70 11.84 -10.78
C GLN A 183 13.73 10.78 -11.14
N MET A 184 13.82 10.35 -12.39
CA MET A 184 14.84 9.39 -12.84
C MET A 184 16.26 9.96 -12.62
N ALA A 185 16.49 11.23 -12.96
CA ALA A 185 17.78 11.87 -12.71
C ALA A 185 18.07 12.00 -11.21
N LYS A 186 17.05 12.36 -10.43
CA LYS A 186 17.15 12.54 -8.97
C LYS A 186 17.50 11.25 -8.25
N THR A 187 16.74 10.19 -8.50
CA THR A 187 16.97 8.88 -7.86
C THR A 187 18.27 8.24 -8.29
N SER A 188 18.63 8.30 -9.60
CA SER A 188 19.91 7.77 -10.08
C SER A 188 21.12 8.51 -9.48
N GLY A 189 21.00 9.83 -9.26
CA GLY A 189 22.03 10.60 -8.54
C GLY A 189 22.20 10.14 -7.09
N ALA A 190 21.11 9.85 -6.37
CA ALA A 190 21.17 9.34 -5.01
C ALA A 190 21.78 7.92 -4.96
N VAL A 191 21.35 7.03 -5.86
CA VAL A 191 21.94 5.68 -6.02
C VAL A 191 23.44 5.77 -6.29
N LYS A 192 23.86 6.69 -7.18
CA LYS A 192 25.29 6.87 -7.50
C LYS A 192 26.11 7.26 -6.27
N ARG A 193 25.64 8.24 -5.48
CA ARG A 193 26.32 8.63 -4.24
C ARG A 193 26.44 7.49 -3.25
N HIS A 194 25.38 6.70 -3.07
CA HIS A 194 25.36 5.53 -2.20
C HIS A 194 26.36 4.45 -2.69
N SER A 195 26.40 4.19 -3.99
CA SER A 195 27.34 3.25 -4.61
C SER A 195 28.79 3.72 -4.47
N ASP A 196 29.09 5.01 -4.68
CA ASP A 196 30.44 5.57 -4.52
C ASP A 196 30.96 5.46 -3.09
N ALA A 197 30.07 5.44 -2.11
CA ALA A 197 30.42 5.17 -0.71
C ALA A 197 30.68 3.69 -0.42
N GLY A 198 30.62 2.81 -1.43
CA GLY A 198 30.85 1.37 -1.32
C GLY A 198 29.72 0.62 -0.64
N LEU A 199 28.51 1.16 -0.65
CA LEU A 199 27.34 0.56 -0.02
C LEU A 199 26.56 -0.32 -1.02
N PHE A 200 25.96 -1.38 -0.48
CA PHE A 200 25.24 -2.36 -1.30
C PHE A 200 23.81 -1.91 -1.61
N TYR A 201 23.43 -2.01 -2.88
CA TYR A 201 22.06 -1.82 -3.34
C TYR A 201 21.59 -3.05 -4.12
N LEU A 202 20.43 -3.59 -3.76
CA LEU A 202 19.75 -4.67 -4.46
C LEU A 202 18.37 -4.18 -4.92
N THR A 203 18.12 -4.24 -6.23
CA THR A 203 16.78 -4.03 -6.77
C THR A 203 16.16 -5.34 -7.25
N ILE A 204 14.91 -5.59 -6.88
CA ILE A 204 14.12 -6.73 -7.30
C ILE A 204 12.98 -6.22 -8.18
N LEU A 205 13.07 -6.53 -9.47
CA LEU A 205 12.05 -6.14 -10.46
C LEU A 205 10.84 -7.07 -10.34
N THR A 206 9.64 -6.50 -10.19
CA THR A 206 8.39 -7.25 -10.18
C THR A 206 7.47 -6.84 -11.32
N ASP A 207 6.37 -7.54 -11.55
CA ASP A 207 5.49 -7.30 -12.69
C ASP A 207 4.37 -6.28 -12.38
N PRO A 208 4.22 -5.24 -13.23
CA PRO A 208 5.14 -4.79 -14.28
C PRO A 208 6.25 -3.88 -13.72
N THR A 209 7.42 -3.88 -14.32
CA THR A 209 8.42 -2.83 -14.12
C THR A 209 8.87 -2.32 -15.48
N THR A 210 8.45 -1.09 -15.82
CA THR A 210 8.74 -0.45 -17.10
C THR A 210 9.95 0.49 -17.00
N GLY A 211 10.47 0.92 -18.15
CA GLY A 211 11.60 1.85 -18.20
C GLY A 211 11.32 3.17 -17.48
N GLY A 212 12.34 3.71 -16.83
CA GLY A 212 12.26 4.95 -16.05
C GLY A 212 12.00 4.74 -14.55
N VAL A 213 12.08 3.51 -14.07
CA VAL A 213 11.93 3.18 -12.63
C VAL A 213 13.10 2.36 -12.15
#